data_61f0e43138ee8453051e8fa6c049a81a
#
_entry.id   61f0e43138ee8453051e8fa6c049a81a
#
_cell.length_a   1.000
_cell.length_b   1.000
_cell.length_c   1.000
_cell.angle_alpha   90.00
_cell.angle_beta   90.00
_cell.angle_gamma   90.00
#
_symmetry.space_group_name_H-M   'P 1'
#
loop_
_entity.id
_entity.type
_entity.pdbx_description
1 polymer ?
#
loop_
_entity_poly.entity_id
_entity_poly.type
_entity_poly.pdbx_seq_one_letter_code
_entity_poly.pdbx_strand_id
1 'polypeptide(L)'
;VDYINTGQWSKKAIKEAGRFANVNVAASSEADGFCSVPSVDSWKLSDDAAYVHVTPNETIGGVEFPFIPETSAPLVADMSSTILSRPLDVSRFGLIYAGAQKNIGPAGLTLVIVRRDLLGKARAECPAMLDYQVAADADSMYNTPPTYSWYLAGLVFQWLKAQGGLDAMAEINARKAKKLYDFIDASDFYANPVAVSDRSWMNVPFTLADSALDKAFLSGADEAGLLNLKGHRSVGGMRASIYNAVPEAAVDALIAYMSDFAKRQA
;
A
#
# COMPACT_ATOMS: atom_id res chain seq x y z
N VAL A 1 7.40 -18.95 -9.80
CA VAL A 1 6.64 -17.71 -9.60
C VAL A 1 7.59 -16.54 -9.55
N ASP A 2 7.20 -15.42 -10.14
CA ASP A 2 8.03 -14.22 -10.23
C ASP A 2 7.56 -13.14 -9.26
N TYR A 3 8.50 -12.43 -8.69
CA TYR A 3 8.24 -11.34 -7.73
C TYR A 3 9.01 -10.09 -8.11
N ILE A 4 8.36 -8.93 -7.96
CA ILE A 4 9.02 -7.62 -8.03
C ILE A 4 9.21 -7.11 -6.59
N ASN A 5 10.47 -6.96 -6.20
CA ASN A 5 10.86 -6.60 -4.85
C ASN A 5 11.03 -5.07 -4.75
N THR A 6 10.03 -4.39 -4.18
CA THR A 6 9.99 -2.93 -4.06
C THR A 6 9.98 -2.42 -2.62
N GLY A 7 10.11 -3.32 -1.63
CA GLY A 7 10.14 -2.91 -0.23
C GLY A 7 9.95 -4.02 0.77
N GLN A 8 9.52 -3.66 1.96
CA GLN A 8 9.43 -4.60 3.08
C GLN A 8 8.28 -5.61 2.94
N TRP A 9 7.18 -5.23 2.29
CA TRP A 9 6.05 -6.13 2.13
C TRP A 9 6.28 -7.12 1.01
N SER A 10 6.84 -6.69 -0.12
CA SER A 10 7.28 -7.61 -1.18
C SER A 10 8.35 -8.58 -0.68
N LYS A 11 9.34 -8.12 0.12
CA LYS A 11 10.33 -9.04 0.78
C LYS A 11 9.66 -10.10 1.64
N LYS A 12 8.65 -9.74 2.43
CA LYS A 12 7.91 -10.71 3.24
C LYS A 12 7.12 -11.69 2.38
N ALA A 13 6.46 -11.21 1.33
CA ALA A 13 5.74 -12.05 0.39
C ALA A 13 6.67 -13.06 -0.30
N ILE A 14 7.83 -12.62 -0.79
CA ILE A 14 8.89 -13.46 -1.36
C ILE A 14 9.31 -14.57 -0.39
N LYS A 15 9.59 -14.19 0.86
CA LYS A 15 10.01 -15.16 1.90
C LYS A 15 8.95 -16.23 2.17
N GLU A 16 7.68 -15.83 2.25
CA GLU A 16 6.60 -16.79 2.50
C GLU A 16 6.31 -17.65 1.27
N ALA A 17 6.33 -17.08 0.06
CA ALA A 17 6.16 -17.83 -1.18
C ALA A 17 7.24 -18.91 -1.36
N GLY A 18 8.47 -18.64 -0.95
CA GLY A 18 9.59 -19.59 -1.01
C GLY A 18 9.39 -20.87 -0.18
N ARG A 19 8.37 -20.91 0.69
CA ARG A 19 7.98 -22.15 1.41
C ARG A 19 7.16 -23.10 0.55
N PHE A 20 6.55 -22.59 -0.53
CA PHE A 20 5.56 -23.31 -1.32
C PHE A 20 5.91 -23.38 -2.81
N ALA A 21 6.82 -22.53 -3.30
CA ALA A 21 7.15 -22.42 -4.69
C ALA A 21 8.62 -22.02 -4.90
N ASN A 22 9.14 -22.28 -6.10
CA ASN A 22 10.39 -21.69 -6.56
C ASN A 22 10.15 -20.22 -6.89
N VAL A 23 10.82 -19.33 -6.18
CA VAL A 23 10.66 -17.88 -6.35
C VAL A 23 11.83 -17.34 -7.15
N ASN A 24 11.52 -16.67 -8.26
CA ASN A 24 12.43 -15.81 -8.99
C ASN A 24 12.15 -14.35 -8.60
N VAL A 25 13.16 -13.63 -8.12
CA VAL A 25 13.08 -12.18 -7.93
C VAL A 25 13.42 -11.53 -9.26
N ALA A 26 12.39 -11.28 -10.07
CA ALA A 26 12.54 -10.81 -11.44
C ALA A 26 13.11 -9.38 -11.54
N ALA A 27 12.83 -8.55 -10.53
CA ALA A 27 13.45 -7.22 -10.37
C ALA A 27 13.44 -6.81 -8.90
N SER A 28 14.37 -5.91 -8.53
CA SER A 28 14.47 -5.40 -7.16
C SER A 28 15.04 -3.99 -7.16
N SER A 29 14.46 -3.09 -6.37
CA SER A 29 15.01 -1.78 -6.05
C SER A 29 15.76 -1.75 -4.70
N GLU A 30 16.18 -2.91 -4.18
CA GLU A 30 16.91 -2.99 -2.91
C GLU A 30 18.26 -2.25 -2.95
N ALA A 31 18.92 -2.24 -4.11
CA ALA A 31 20.20 -1.59 -4.29
C ALA A 31 20.13 -0.05 -4.17
N ASP A 32 18.97 0.55 -4.44
CA ASP A 32 18.70 1.98 -4.27
C ASP A 32 17.95 2.29 -2.95
N GLY A 33 17.91 1.33 -2.01
CA GLY A 33 17.23 1.49 -0.74
C GLY A 33 15.71 1.43 -0.81
N PHE A 34 15.14 0.87 -1.88
CA PHE A 34 13.69 0.85 -2.12
C PHE A 34 13.07 2.24 -2.28
N CYS A 35 13.74 3.11 -3.01
CA CYS A 35 13.28 4.46 -3.28
C CYS A 35 12.59 4.64 -4.64
N SER A 36 12.50 3.57 -5.44
CA SER A 36 11.87 3.58 -6.78
C SER A 36 11.20 2.26 -7.13
N VAL A 37 10.42 2.27 -8.20
CA VAL A 37 9.92 1.07 -8.88
C VAL A 37 10.90 0.70 -9.98
N PRO A 38 11.41 -0.55 -10.05
CA PRO A 38 12.29 -0.97 -11.15
C PRO A 38 11.60 -0.81 -12.51
N SER A 39 12.33 -0.27 -13.50
CA SER A 39 11.83 -0.18 -14.87
C SER A 39 11.43 -1.56 -15.40
N VAL A 40 10.28 -1.65 -16.08
CA VAL A 40 9.76 -2.90 -16.66
C VAL A 40 10.77 -3.57 -17.57
N ASP A 41 11.53 -2.80 -18.33
CA ASP A 41 12.58 -3.32 -19.23
C ASP A 41 13.72 -4.03 -18.49
N SER A 42 13.86 -3.82 -17.19
CA SER A 42 14.85 -4.50 -16.35
C SER A 42 14.36 -5.84 -15.77
N TRP A 43 13.08 -6.17 -15.92
CA TRP A 43 12.48 -7.35 -15.29
C TRP A 43 12.92 -8.62 -16.02
N LYS A 44 13.40 -9.59 -15.26
CA LYS A 44 13.81 -10.90 -15.75
C LYS A 44 12.75 -11.93 -15.41
N LEU A 45 11.60 -11.84 -16.11
CA LEU A 45 10.49 -12.75 -15.92
C LEU A 45 10.83 -14.14 -16.45
N SER A 46 10.31 -15.18 -15.77
CA SER A 46 10.44 -16.58 -16.21
C SER A 46 9.38 -16.90 -17.26
N ASP A 47 9.75 -17.65 -18.29
CA ASP A 47 8.84 -18.06 -19.38
C ASP A 47 7.68 -18.95 -18.89
N ASP A 48 7.91 -19.69 -17.80
CA ASP A 48 6.98 -20.67 -17.21
C ASP A 48 6.41 -20.22 -15.84
N ALA A 49 6.48 -18.94 -15.52
CA ALA A 49 5.96 -18.44 -14.26
C ALA A 49 4.46 -18.72 -14.12
N ALA A 50 4.05 -19.31 -13.00
CA ALA A 50 2.64 -19.51 -12.69
C ALA A 50 1.91 -18.17 -12.42
N TYR A 51 2.62 -17.18 -11.92
CA TYR A 51 2.15 -15.80 -11.74
C TYR A 51 3.34 -14.85 -11.54
N VAL A 52 3.07 -13.56 -11.76
CA VAL A 52 3.95 -12.43 -11.36
C VAL A 52 3.29 -11.69 -10.20
N HIS A 53 4.04 -11.50 -9.11
CA HIS A 53 3.54 -10.80 -7.92
C HIS A 53 4.14 -9.41 -7.80
N VAL A 54 3.28 -8.43 -7.51
CA VAL A 54 3.63 -7.05 -7.21
C VAL A 54 2.99 -6.59 -5.89
N THR A 55 3.63 -5.65 -5.22
CA THR A 55 3.05 -4.89 -4.11
C THR A 55 2.88 -3.44 -4.60
N PRO A 56 1.73 -3.09 -5.19
CA PRO A 56 1.55 -1.80 -5.86
C PRO A 56 1.81 -0.58 -4.98
N ASN A 57 1.67 -0.71 -3.65
CA ASN A 57 2.06 0.32 -2.70
C ASN A 57 2.78 -0.27 -1.48
N GLU A 58 4.04 0.07 -1.32
CA GLU A 58 4.86 -0.29 -0.16
C GLU A 58 4.60 0.68 0.99
N THR A 59 3.73 0.28 1.91
CA THR A 59 3.25 1.10 3.04
C THR A 59 4.38 1.71 3.88
N ILE A 60 5.52 1.04 3.99
CA ILE A 60 6.65 1.44 4.85
C ILE A 60 7.54 2.45 4.13
N GLY A 61 7.96 2.13 2.92
CA GLY A 61 8.86 2.97 2.12
C GLY A 61 8.15 4.07 1.34
N GLY A 62 6.83 3.99 1.17
CA GLY A 62 6.06 4.98 0.42
C GLY A 62 6.28 4.92 -1.10
N VAL A 63 6.75 3.79 -1.62
CA VAL A 63 6.88 3.55 -3.06
C VAL A 63 5.57 2.99 -3.60
N GLU A 64 5.05 3.55 -4.65
CA GLU A 64 3.82 3.13 -5.33
C GLU A 64 4.05 3.01 -6.83
N PHE A 65 3.52 1.93 -7.43
CA PHE A 65 3.59 1.73 -8.88
C PHE A 65 2.73 2.78 -9.59
N PRO A 66 3.29 3.58 -10.51
CA PRO A 66 2.53 4.55 -11.29
C PRO A 66 1.77 3.90 -12.47
N PHE A 67 1.93 2.59 -12.67
CA PHE A 67 1.33 1.83 -13.77
C PHE A 67 0.91 0.42 -13.32
N ILE A 68 0.04 -0.23 -14.09
CA ILE A 68 -0.25 -1.66 -13.98
C ILE A 68 0.65 -2.40 -14.96
N PRO A 69 1.53 -3.30 -14.51
CA PRO A 69 2.41 -4.04 -15.41
C PRO A 69 1.64 -4.93 -16.39
N GLU A 70 2.18 -5.11 -17.57
CA GLU A 70 1.74 -6.14 -18.52
C GLU A 70 2.64 -7.36 -18.40
N THR A 71 2.03 -8.53 -18.16
CA THR A 71 2.76 -9.78 -17.96
C THR A 71 2.08 -10.91 -18.70
N SER A 72 2.84 -11.87 -19.22
CA SER A 72 2.30 -13.08 -19.87
C SER A 72 1.62 -14.02 -18.88
N ALA A 73 2.17 -14.13 -17.68
CA ALA A 73 1.57 -14.87 -16.57
C ALA A 73 0.54 -14.01 -15.81
N PRO A 74 -0.43 -14.61 -15.08
CA PRO A 74 -1.39 -13.89 -14.27
C PRO A 74 -0.71 -12.92 -13.28
N LEU A 75 -1.12 -11.66 -13.28
CA LEU A 75 -0.64 -10.66 -12.33
C LEU A 75 -1.35 -10.83 -10.98
N VAL A 76 -0.59 -10.97 -9.92
CA VAL A 76 -1.06 -11.05 -8.52
C VAL A 76 -0.62 -9.81 -7.77
N ALA A 77 -1.54 -9.16 -7.05
CA ALA A 77 -1.24 -7.90 -6.37
C ALA A 77 -1.66 -7.89 -4.90
N ASP A 78 -0.73 -7.50 -4.02
CA ASP A 78 -1.05 -7.05 -2.67
C ASP A 78 -1.46 -5.58 -2.70
N MET A 79 -2.75 -5.33 -2.66
CA MET A 79 -3.31 -3.98 -2.67
C MET A 79 -3.77 -3.50 -1.29
N SER A 80 -3.30 -4.11 -0.21
CA SER A 80 -3.74 -3.77 1.15
C SER A 80 -3.65 -2.28 1.48
N SER A 81 -2.69 -1.55 0.90
CA SER A 81 -2.49 -0.13 1.21
C SER A 81 -2.88 0.84 0.08
N THR A 82 -3.40 0.33 -1.04
CA THR A 82 -3.79 1.20 -2.17
C THR A 82 -5.18 0.91 -2.74
N ILE A 83 -5.79 -0.26 -2.41
CA ILE A 83 -7.14 -0.58 -2.88
C ILE A 83 -8.12 0.54 -2.50
N LEU A 84 -9.08 0.84 -3.39
CA LEU A 84 -10.09 1.89 -3.21
C LEU A 84 -9.54 3.33 -3.12
N SER A 85 -8.26 3.56 -3.37
CA SER A 85 -7.68 4.91 -3.37
C SER A 85 -7.97 5.68 -4.66
N ARG A 86 -8.22 4.96 -5.74
CA ARG A 86 -8.49 5.46 -7.09
C ARG A 86 -9.16 4.38 -7.94
N PRO A 87 -9.72 4.71 -9.14
CA PRO A 87 -10.19 3.72 -10.10
C PRO A 87 -9.11 2.71 -10.48
N LEU A 88 -9.53 1.48 -10.68
CA LEU A 88 -8.65 0.36 -11.03
C LEU A 88 -9.35 -0.54 -12.05
N ASP A 89 -8.68 -0.86 -13.13
CA ASP A 89 -9.12 -1.91 -14.04
C ASP A 89 -8.76 -3.28 -13.47
N VAL A 90 -9.68 -3.90 -12.73
CA VAL A 90 -9.49 -5.19 -12.08
C VAL A 90 -9.31 -6.33 -13.10
N SER A 91 -9.74 -6.15 -14.36
CA SER A 91 -9.61 -7.18 -15.40
C SER A 91 -8.16 -7.47 -15.77
N ARG A 92 -7.24 -6.56 -15.48
CA ARG A 92 -5.80 -6.71 -15.72
C ARG A 92 -5.10 -7.64 -14.72
N PHE A 93 -5.79 -8.07 -13.67
CA PHE A 93 -5.22 -8.91 -12.63
C PHE A 93 -5.79 -10.33 -12.70
N GLY A 94 -4.93 -11.30 -12.44
CA GLY A 94 -5.35 -12.66 -12.13
C GLY A 94 -5.91 -12.77 -10.71
N LEU A 95 -5.27 -12.06 -9.76
CA LEU A 95 -5.70 -12.03 -8.37
C LEU A 95 -5.25 -10.73 -7.70
N ILE A 96 -6.18 -10.13 -6.95
CA ILE A 96 -5.89 -9.03 -6.01
C ILE A 96 -6.25 -9.51 -4.61
N TYR A 97 -5.39 -9.25 -3.63
CA TYR A 97 -5.75 -9.40 -2.23
C TYR A 97 -5.46 -8.12 -1.44
N ALA A 98 -6.27 -7.87 -0.41
CA ALA A 98 -6.15 -6.68 0.40
C ALA A 98 -6.66 -6.91 1.83
N GLY A 99 -5.80 -6.73 2.81
CA GLY A 99 -6.23 -6.63 4.21
C GLY A 99 -7.06 -5.36 4.43
N ALA A 100 -8.18 -5.50 5.16
CA ALA A 100 -9.17 -4.42 5.27
C ALA A 100 -8.73 -3.22 6.11
N GLN A 101 -7.75 -3.38 7.00
CA GLN A 101 -7.38 -2.44 8.07
C GLN A 101 -6.87 -1.06 7.63
N LYS A 102 -6.91 -0.75 6.35
CA LYS A 102 -6.49 0.55 5.79
C LYS A 102 -7.68 1.28 5.16
N ASN A 103 -7.92 1.13 3.86
CA ASN A 103 -9.02 1.83 3.18
C ASN A 103 -10.39 1.13 3.26
N ILE A 104 -10.45 -0.16 3.58
CA ILE A 104 -11.70 -0.93 3.57
C ILE A 104 -12.44 -0.81 4.92
N GLY A 105 -11.72 -0.88 6.05
CA GLY A 105 -12.36 -0.86 7.36
C GLY A 105 -11.48 -1.41 8.48
N PRO A 106 -12.03 -2.12 9.47
CA PRO A 106 -11.25 -2.69 10.56
C PRO A 106 -10.46 -3.93 10.15
N ALA A 107 -9.47 -4.29 10.94
CA ALA A 107 -8.73 -5.54 10.80
C ALA A 107 -9.64 -6.77 10.98
N GLY A 108 -9.14 -7.94 10.54
CA GLY A 108 -9.82 -9.23 10.67
C GLY A 108 -10.59 -9.66 9.43
N LEU A 109 -10.56 -8.85 8.36
CA LEU A 109 -11.14 -9.16 7.05
C LEU A 109 -10.06 -9.01 5.97
N THR A 110 -10.08 -9.90 4.98
CA THR A 110 -9.28 -9.78 3.76
C THR A 110 -10.19 -9.88 2.55
N LEU A 111 -10.12 -8.89 1.66
CA LEU A 111 -10.78 -8.94 0.36
C LEU A 111 -9.88 -9.68 -0.64
N VAL A 112 -10.47 -10.61 -1.40
CA VAL A 112 -9.81 -11.27 -2.53
C VAL A 112 -10.68 -11.10 -3.77
N ILE A 113 -10.09 -10.62 -4.85
CA ILE A 113 -10.69 -10.58 -6.18
C ILE A 113 -9.88 -11.53 -7.05
N VAL A 114 -10.49 -12.61 -7.50
CA VAL A 114 -9.80 -13.64 -8.27
C VAL A 114 -10.52 -13.88 -9.59
N ARG A 115 -9.75 -14.02 -10.67
CA ARG A 115 -10.25 -14.37 -11.98
C ARG A 115 -10.78 -15.82 -11.99
N ARG A 116 -11.98 -16.05 -12.52
CA ARG A 116 -12.69 -17.34 -12.39
C ARG A 116 -11.91 -18.54 -12.94
N ASP A 117 -11.14 -18.35 -14.00
CA ASP A 117 -10.32 -19.42 -14.62
C ASP A 117 -9.13 -19.86 -13.74
N LEU A 118 -8.84 -19.15 -12.67
CA LEU A 118 -7.82 -19.50 -11.68
C LEU A 118 -8.37 -20.30 -10.49
N LEU A 119 -9.69 -20.40 -10.35
CA LEU A 119 -10.31 -21.24 -9.32
C LEU A 119 -10.10 -22.74 -9.63
N GLY A 120 -10.19 -23.58 -8.58
CA GLY A 120 -10.06 -25.03 -8.71
C GLY A 120 -8.65 -25.55 -9.03
N LYS A 121 -7.63 -24.72 -8.85
CA LYS A 121 -6.21 -25.07 -9.10
C LYS A 121 -5.39 -25.21 -7.81
N ALA A 122 -6.07 -25.32 -6.66
CA ALA A 122 -5.40 -25.56 -5.41
C ALA A 122 -4.69 -26.94 -5.41
N ARG A 123 -3.56 -27.02 -4.72
CA ARG A 123 -2.87 -28.30 -4.50
C ARG A 123 -3.73 -29.22 -3.65
N ALA A 124 -3.57 -30.55 -3.79
CA ALA A 124 -4.33 -31.53 -3.03
C ALA A 124 -4.17 -31.39 -1.50
N GLU A 125 -3.00 -30.88 -1.05
CA GLU A 125 -2.70 -30.65 0.37
C GLU A 125 -3.23 -29.30 0.88
N CYS A 126 -3.81 -28.48 0.00
CA CYS A 126 -4.30 -27.13 0.38
C CYS A 126 -5.50 -27.29 1.34
N PRO A 127 -5.45 -26.73 2.55
CA PRO A 127 -6.61 -26.72 3.44
C PRO A 127 -7.76 -25.97 2.81
N ALA A 128 -9.01 -26.44 3.06
CA ALA A 128 -10.24 -25.84 2.52
C ALA A 128 -10.32 -24.31 2.74
N MET A 129 -9.80 -23.81 3.87
CA MET A 129 -9.80 -22.37 4.18
C MET A 129 -8.86 -21.53 3.30
N LEU A 130 -7.92 -22.16 2.58
CA LEU A 130 -6.99 -21.50 1.67
C LEU A 130 -7.33 -21.78 0.20
N ASP A 131 -8.36 -22.59 -0.06
CA ASP A 131 -8.84 -22.87 -1.41
C ASP A 131 -9.91 -21.85 -1.81
N TYR A 132 -9.60 -21.04 -2.80
CA TYR A 132 -10.52 -20.01 -3.30
C TYR A 132 -11.77 -20.59 -3.98
N GLN A 133 -11.72 -21.84 -4.50
CA GLN A 133 -12.92 -22.51 -5.02
C GLN A 133 -13.92 -22.75 -3.89
N VAL A 134 -13.48 -23.26 -2.75
CA VAL A 134 -14.32 -23.49 -1.57
C VAL A 134 -14.97 -22.20 -1.08
N ALA A 135 -14.19 -21.12 -1.04
CA ALA A 135 -14.72 -19.80 -0.66
C ALA A 135 -15.74 -19.28 -1.68
N ALA A 136 -15.48 -19.47 -2.99
CA ALA A 136 -16.39 -19.02 -4.06
C ALA A 136 -17.71 -19.79 -4.06
N ASP A 137 -17.68 -21.11 -3.87
CA ASP A 137 -18.86 -21.98 -3.85
C ASP A 137 -19.77 -21.71 -2.63
N ALA A 138 -19.20 -21.15 -1.56
CA ALA A 138 -19.88 -20.80 -0.33
C ALA A 138 -20.20 -19.29 -0.20
N ASP A 139 -20.11 -18.50 -1.27
CA ASP A 139 -20.30 -17.04 -1.23
C ASP A 139 -19.48 -16.36 -0.09
N SER A 140 -18.25 -16.82 0.10
CA SER A 140 -17.34 -16.41 1.19
C SER A 140 -17.79 -16.79 2.61
N MET A 141 -18.81 -17.64 2.75
CA MET A 141 -19.41 -18.05 4.03
C MET A 141 -19.18 -19.54 4.33
N TYR A 142 -18.09 -20.13 3.86
CA TYR A 142 -17.73 -21.50 4.24
C TYR A 142 -17.64 -21.67 5.76
N ASN A 143 -17.10 -20.67 6.45
CA ASN A 143 -17.20 -20.51 7.91
C ASN A 143 -17.88 -19.18 8.24
N THR A 144 -18.34 -19.02 9.47
CA THR A 144 -18.89 -17.75 9.97
C THR A 144 -17.87 -16.64 9.79
N PRO A 145 -18.18 -15.57 9.05
CA PRO A 145 -17.26 -14.48 8.82
C PRO A 145 -17.10 -13.60 10.07
N PRO A 146 -16.07 -12.72 10.12
CA PRO A 146 -15.97 -11.70 11.16
C PRO A 146 -17.06 -10.63 10.96
N THR A 147 -18.28 -10.93 11.39
CA THR A 147 -19.52 -10.22 11.03
C THR A 147 -19.46 -8.72 11.28
N TYR A 148 -18.89 -8.30 12.41
CA TYR A 148 -18.76 -6.87 12.73
C TYR A 148 -17.81 -6.14 11.76
N SER A 149 -16.65 -6.73 11.47
CA SER A 149 -15.69 -6.15 10.49
C SER A 149 -16.30 -6.09 9.09
N TRP A 150 -17.07 -7.13 8.71
CA TRP A 150 -17.78 -7.16 7.44
C TRP A 150 -18.84 -6.06 7.35
N TYR A 151 -19.68 -5.94 8.41
CA TYR A 151 -20.69 -4.88 8.48
C TYR A 151 -20.08 -3.49 8.33
N LEU A 152 -18.97 -3.20 9.05
CA LEU A 152 -18.27 -1.91 8.96
C LEU A 152 -17.67 -1.69 7.57
N ALA A 153 -17.08 -2.72 6.94
CA ALA A 153 -16.60 -2.62 5.57
C ALA A 153 -17.72 -2.25 4.59
N GLY A 154 -18.90 -2.86 4.76
CA GLY A 154 -20.11 -2.51 3.99
C GLY A 154 -20.50 -1.04 4.13
N LEU A 155 -20.43 -0.48 5.35
CA LEU A 155 -20.69 0.95 5.59
C LEU A 155 -19.64 1.84 4.92
N VAL A 156 -18.36 1.44 4.94
CA VAL A 156 -17.29 2.18 4.25
C VAL A 156 -17.52 2.18 2.74
N PHE A 157 -17.94 1.07 2.14
CA PHE A 157 -18.27 1.04 0.70
C PHE A 157 -19.44 1.97 0.36
N GLN A 158 -20.47 2.02 1.23
CA GLN A 158 -21.59 2.95 1.05
C GLN A 158 -21.11 4.40 1.18
N TRP A 159 -20.27 4.70 2.16
CA TRP A 159 -19.65 6.02 2.34
C TRP A 159 -18.84 6.43 1.10
N LEU A 160 -17.99 5.55 0.55
CA LEU A 160 -17.22 5.83 -0.66
C LEU A 160 -18.15 6.16 -1.85
N LYS A 161 -19.24 5.41 -2.02
CA LYS A 161 -20.24 5.70 -3.05
C LYS A 161 -20.89 7.07 -2.84
N ALA A 162 -21.21 7.43 -1.61
CA ALA A 162 -21.78 8.73 -1.27
C ALA A 162 -20.81 9.90 -1.46
N GLN A 163 -19.49 9.66 -1.40
CA GLN A 163 -18.45 10.65 -1.70
C GLN A 163 -18.25 10.89 -3.22
N GLY A 164 -19.02 10.23 -4.08
CA GLY A 164 -18.87 10.31 -5.53
C GLY A 164 -18.06 9.17 -6.16
N GLY A 165 -17.79 8.11 -5.38
CA GLY A 165 -17.08 6.93 -5.86
C GLY A 165 -15.56 7.11 -5.94
N LEU A 166 -14.91 6.23 -6.71
CA LEU A 166 -13.45 6.18 -6.75
C LEU A 166 -12.83 7.34 -7.54
N ASP A 167 -13.54 7.91 -8.51
CA ASP A 167 -13.04 9.08 -9.27
C ASP A 167 -12.90 10.29 -8.35
N ALA A 168 -13.94 10.63 -7.60
CA ALA A 168 -13.89 11.71 -6.62
C ALA A 168 -12.87 11.45 -5.51
N MET A 169 -12.75 10.19 -5.05
CA MET A 169 -11.77 9.81 -4.05
C MET A 169 -10.34 9.96 -4.56
N ALA A 170 -10.09 9.63 -5.83
CA ALA A 170 -8.78 9.82 -6.46
C ALA A 170 -8.37 11.29 -6.49
N GLU A 171 -9.29 12.20 -6.84
CA GLU A 171 -9.04 13.64 -6.81
C GLU A 171 -8.68 14.16 -5.42
N ILE A 172 -9.43 13.68 -4.40
CA ILE A 172 -9.15 14.04 -2.99
C ILE A 172 -7.78 13.52 -2.57
N ASN A 173 -7.47 12.24 -2.84
CA ASN A 173 -6.21 11.63 -2.45
C ASN A 173 -5.01 12.24 -3.17
N ALA A 174 -5.12 12.50 -4.48
CA ALA A 174 -4.08 13.17 -5.25
C ALA A 174 -3.78 14.57 -4.68
N ARG A 175 -4.82 15.32 -4.34
CA ARG A 175 -4.70 16.67 -3.76
C ARG A 175 -4.05 16.65 -2.39
N LYS A 176 -4.44 15.72 -1.49
CA LYS A 176 -3.82 15.52 -0.18
C LYS A 176 -2.34 15.19 -0.29
N ALA A 177 -2.01 14.21 -1.13
CA ALA A 177 -0.63 13.78 -1.33
C ALA A 177 0.21 14.91 -1.92
N LYS A 178 -0.29 15.55 -2.97
CA LYS A 178 0.42 16.68 -3.62
C LYS A 178 0.73 17.81 -2.66
N LYS A 179 -0.22 18.23 -1.83
CA LYS A 179 0.02 19.30 -0.82
C LYS A 179 1.19 18.97 0.09
N LEU A 180 1.24 17.73 0.60
CA LEU A 180 2.28 17.33 1.54
C LEU A 180 3.64 17.20 0.85
N TYR A 181 3.67 16.61 -0.35
CA TYR A 181 4.91 16.49 -1.12
C TYR A 181 5.43 17.86 -1.58
N ASP A 182 4.57 18.74 -2.07
CA ASP A 182 4.97 20.12 -2.47
C ASP A 182 5.62 20.86 -1.28
N PHE A 183 5.07 20.70 -0.07
CA PHE A 183 5.64 21.32 1.13
C PHE A 183 7.00 20.72 1.48
N ILE A 184 7.15 19.39 1.43
CA ILE A 184 8.41 18.70 1.71
C ILE A 184 9.48 19.11 0.69
N ASP A 185 9.15 19.11 -0.60
CA ASP A 185 10.07 19.41 -1.69
C ASP A 185 10.53 20.89 -1.71
N ALA A 186 9.71 21.79 -1.18
CA ALA A 186 10.06 23.22 -1.05
C ALA A 186 10.88 23.54 0.22
N SER A 187 11.18 22.53 1.04
CA SER A 187 11.84 22.72 2.34
C SER A 187 13.28 22.23 2.32
N ASP A 188 14.20 23.01 2.85
CA ASP A 188 15.56 22.55 3.18
C ASP A 188 15.62 21.75 4.49
N PHE A 189 14.54 21.72 5.25
CA PHE A 189 14.46 21.04 6.56
C PHE A 189 13.88 19.65 6.51
N TYR A 190 13.04 19.35 5.51
CA TYR A 190 12.40 18.06 5.31
C TYR A 190 12.81 17.43 3.99
N ALA A 191 12.89 16.11 3.93
CA ALA A 191 13.18 15.38 2.72
C ALA A 191 12.32 14.11 2.58
N ASN A 192 11.98 13.76 1.34
CA ASN A 192 11.39 12.47 0.99
C ASN A 192 12.35 11.71 0.07
N PRO A 193 12.70 10.44 0.36
CA PRO A 193 13.70 9.70 -0.42
C PRO A 193 13.16 9.09 -1.72
N VAL A 194 11.82 9.03 -1.89
CA VAL A 194 11.18 8.29 -2.99
C VAL A 194 11.22 9.11 -4.28
N ALA A 195 11.57 8.45 -5.38
CA ALA A 195 11.51 9.03 -6.72
C ALA A 195 10.13 9.66 -6.98
N VAL A 196 10.10 10.87 -7.53
CA VAL A 196 8.87 11.68 -7.65
C VAL A 196 7.75 10.94 -8.39
N SER A 197 8.11 10.18 -9.45
CA SER A 197 7.14 9.38 -10.22
C SER A 197 6.50 8.23 -9.42
N ASP A 198 7.17 7.78 -8.37
CA ASP A 198 6.85 6.53 -7.66
C ASP A 198 6.35 6.78 -6.23
N ARG A 199 5.97 8.02 -5.94
CA ARG A 199 5.49 8.44 -4.62
C ARG A 199 4.07 7.97 -4.32
N SER A 200 3.89 7.39 -3.15
CA SER A 200 2.60 6.92 -2.67
C SER A 200 1.62 8.07 -2.36
N TRP A 201 0.36 7.90 -2.77
CA TRP A 201 -0.72 8.80 -2.34
C TRP A 201 -1.22 8.49 -0.93
N MET A 202 -0.92 7.29 -0.39
CA MET A 202 -1.43 6.82 0.89
C MET A 202 -0.43 6.94 2.03
N ASN A 203 0.87 6.82 1.72
CA ASN A 203 1.92 6.74 2.73
C ASN A 203 3.09 7.65 2.33
N VAL A 204 3.24 8.75 3.04
CA VAL A 204 4.27 9.76 2.78
C VAL A 204 5.35 9.67 3.86
N PRO A 205 6.47 8.95 3.60
CA PRO A 205 7.62 8.99 4.49
C PRO A 205 8.35 10.32 4.37
N PHE A 206 8.95 10.80 5.45
CA PHE A 206 9.82 11.97 5.40
C PHE A 206 10.83 11.94 6.56
N THR A 207 11.94 12.63 6.36
CA THR A 207 13.00 12.80 7.36
C THR A 207 13.22 14.27 7.64
N LEU A 208 13.83 14.57 8.80
CA LEU A 208 14.33 15.89 9.12
C LEU A 208 15.80 15.99 8.67
N ALA A 209 16.28 17.20 8.42
CA ALA A 209 17.67 17.46 8.10
C ALA A 209 18.63 17.02 9.23
N ASP A 210 18.17 17.16 10.50
CA ASP A 210 18.87 16.61 11.67
C ASP A 210 17.99 15.58 12.37
N SER A 211 18.37 14.32 12.29
CA SER A 211 17.65 13.20 12.95
C SER A 211 17.67 13.27 14.48
N ALA A 212 18.55 14.06 15.10
CA ALA A 212 18.52 14.30 16.54
C ALA A 212 17.22 14.98 16.99
N LEU A 213 16.54 15.69 16.09
CA LEU A 213 15.27 16.36 16.31
C LEU A 213 14.04 15.45 16.19
N ASP A 214 14.18 14.21 15.69
CA ASP A 214 13.06 13.29 15.45
C ASP A 214 12.18 13.12 16.70
N LYS A 215 12.82 12.93 17.86
CA LYS A 215 12.09 12.76 19.12
C LYS A 215 11.30 14.01 19.53
N ALA A 216 11.90 15.19 19.39
CA ALA A 216 11.25 16.46 19.71
C ALA A 216 10.09 16.73 18.75
N PHE A 217 10.30 16.45 17.44
CA PHE A 217 9.25 16.55 16.43
C PHE A 217 8.05 15.67 16.78
N LEU A 218 8.27 14.39 17.05
CA LEU A 218 7.20 13.44 17.35
C LEU A 218 6.45 13.79 18.64
N SER A 219 7.17 14.22 19.71
CA SER A 219 6.52 14.64 20.96
C SER A 219 5.64 15.87 20.76
N GLY A 220 6.15 16.89 20.07
CA GLY A 220 5.35 18.09 19.80
C GLY A 220 4.19 17.84 18.82
N ALA A 221 4.34 16.91 17.90
CA ALA A 221 3.25 16.47 17.01
C ALA A 221 2.13 15.79 17.82
N ASP A 222 2.47 14.87 18.73
CA ASP A 222 1.50 14.21 19.62
C ASP A 222 0.76 15.23 20.50
N GLU A 223 1.47 16.22 21.06
CA GLU A 223 0.87 17.33 21.84
C GLU A 223 -0.08 18.18 20.99
N ALA A 224 0.22 18.33 19.69
CA ALA A 224 -0.65 19.02 18.73
C ALA A 224 -1.80 18.14 18.21
N GLY A 225 -1.95 16.89 18.67
CA GLY A 225 -2.99 15.95 18.23
C GLY A 225 -2.68 15.27 16.90
N LEU A 226 -1.45 15.37 16.40
CA LEU A 226 -0.98 14.72 15.17
C LEU A 226 -0.33 13.38 15.52
N LEU A 227 -1.16 12.35 15.64
CA LEU A 227 -0.77 11.05 16.18
C LEU A 227 -0.19 10.10 15.12
N ASN A 228 0.65 9.14 15.59
CA ASN A 228 1.16 8.01 14.79
C ASN A 228 2.06 8.41 13.61
N LEU A 229 2.77 9.52 13.70
CA LEU A 229 3.69 9.98 12.65
C LEU A 229 5.03 9.24 12.65
N LYS A 230 5.37 8.49 13.71
CA LYS A 230 6.64 7.77 13.79
C LYS A 230 6.80 6.80 12.63
N GLY A 231 7.91 6.90 11.90
CA GLY A 231 8.30 5.99 10.84
C GLY A 231 8.52 4.56 11.33
N HIS A 232 8.51 3.61 10.42
CA HIS A 232 8.77 2.22 10.77
C HIS A 232 10.23 2.04 11.19
N ARG A 233 10.48 1.17 12.18
CA ARG A 233 11.83 0.90 12.75
C ARG A 233 12.90 0.50 11.71
N SER A 234 12.50 -0.02 10.54
CA SER A 234 13.43 -0.41 9.48
C SER A 234 13.88 0.74 8.59
N VAL A 235 13.19 1.89 8.64
CA VAL A 235 13.45 3.05 7.78
C VAL A 235 13.80 4.29 8.60
N GLY A 236 13.23 4.40 9.81
CA GLY A 236 13.38 5.60 10.66
C GLY A 236 12.48 6.75 10.21
N GLY A 237 12.82 7.95 10.68
CA GLY A 237 12.12 9.19 10.33
C GLY A 237 10.64 9.19 10.71
N MET A 238 9.84 9.85 9.91
CA MET A 238 8.41 9.98 10.05
C MET A 238 7.67 9.39 8.85
N ARG A 239 6.38 9.11 9.04
CA ARG A 239 5.48 8.69 7.95
C ARG A 239 4.07 9.18 8.22
N ALA A 240 3.55 10.01 7.34
CA ALA A 240 2.13 10.35 7.31
C ALA A 240 1.35 9.28 6.52
N SER A 241 0.40 8.62 7.19
CA SER A 241 -0.53 7.68 6.53
C SER A 241 -1.86 8.39 6.31
N ILE A 242 -2.10 8.83 5.07
CA ILE A 242 -3.21 9.71 4.67
C ILE A 242 -4.28 8.98 3.86
N TYR A 243 -4.71 7.81 4.35
CA TYR A 243 -5.74 6.98 3.73
C TYR A 243 -7.05 7.74 3.43
N ASN A 244 -7.95 7.10 2.71
CA ASN A 244 -9.20 7.73 2.22
C ASN A 244 -9.97 8.51 3.30
N ALA A 245 -10.09 7.96 4.50
CA ALA A 245 -10.87 8.56 5.58
C ALA A 245 -10.16 9.73 6.30
N VAL A 246 -8.86 9.94 6.03
CA VAL A 246 -8.14 11.09 6.60
C VAL A 246 -8.56 12.35 5.84
N PRO A 247 -9.18 13.35 6.52
CA PRO A 247 -9.63 14.56 5.86
C PRO A 247 -8.45 15.43 5.41
N GLU A 248 -8.66 16.24 4.38
CA GLU A 248 -7.65 17.16 3.86
C GLU A 248 -7.16 18.14 4.94
N ALA A 249 -8.05 18.57 5.83
CA ALA A 249 -7.71 19.43 6.96
C ALA A 249 -6.66 18.83 7.92
N ALA A 250 -6.58 17.49 8.03
CA ALA A 250 -5.53 16.85 8.82
C ALA A 250 -4.15 16.97 8.14
N VAL A 251 -4.11 16.96 6.82
CA VAL A 251 -2.88 17.23 6.05
C VAL A 251 -2.47 18.70 6.21
N ASP A 252 -3.43 19.62 6.14
CA ASP A 252 -3.18 21.04 6.35
C ASP A 252 -2.64 21.32 7.76
N ALA A 253 -3.20 20.65 8.78
CA ALA A 253 -2.71 20.75 10.17
C ALA A 253 -1.28 20.21 10.32
N LEU A 254 -0.96 19.09 9.64
CA LEU A 254 0.40 18.56 9.65
C LEU A 254 1.38 19.54 8.99
N ILE A 255 1.05 20.11 7.85
CA ILE A 255 1.88 21.09 7.13
C ILE A 255 2.10 22.33 7.99
N ALA A 256 1.06 22.84 8.66
CA ALA A 256 1.19 23.98 9.56
C ALA A 256 2.15 23.68 10.73
N TYR A 257 1.99 22.48 11.35
CA TYR A 257 2.90 22.05 12.42
C TYR A 257 4.35 21.91 11.93
N MET A 258 4.57 21.29 10.77
CA MET A 258 5.89 21.14 10.17
C MET A 258 6.54 22.50 9.89
N SER A 259 5.78 23.45 9.34
CA SER A 259 6.27 24.82 9.09
C SER A 259 6.70 25.51 10.38
N ASP A 260 5.88 25.42 11.45
CA ASP A 260 6.18 26.05 12.73
C ASP A 260 7.33 25.36 13.45
N PHE A 261 7.44 24.04 13.34
CA PHE A 261 8.56 23.29 13.91
C PHE A 261 9.88 23.71 13.25
N ALA A 262 9.95 23.73 11.92
CA ALA A 262 11.16 24.14 11.21
C ALA A 262 11.61 25.57 11.59
N LYS A 263 10.67 26.53 11.66
CA LYS A 263 10.98 27.91 12.08
C LYS A 263 11.54 28.02 13.50
N ARG A 264 11.16 27.13 14.40
CA ARG A 264 11.65 27.11 15.78
C ARG A 264 13.05 26.51 15.91
N GLN A 265 13.51 25.77 14.89
CA GLN A 265 14.82 25.15 14.85
C GLN A 265 15.84 25.93 14.00
N ALA A 266 15.37 26.92 13.21
CA ALA A 266 16.23 27.83 12.44
C ALA A 266 16.78 28.95 13.36
#